data_c1f5290698fef9a692e41e4f96215446
#
_entry.id   c1f5290698fef9a692e41e4f96215446
#
_cell.length_a   1.000
_cell.length_b   1.000
_cell.length_c   1.000
_cell.angle_alpha   90.00
_cell.angle_beta   90.00
_cell.angle_gamma   90.00
#
_symmetry.space_group_name_H-M   'P 1'
#
loop_
_entity.id
_entity.type
_entity.pdbx_description
1 polymer ?
#
loop_
_entity_poly.entity_id
_entity_poly.type
_entity_poly.pdbx_seq_one_letter_code
_entity_poly.pdbx_strand_id
1 'polypeptide(L)'
;MFKSGLRLTVRFANRLPKRYFHKQSSLANVSSSIGKQQRQQQEQQQEQQRKRLKNLKIERWAFSIAGLSALGYGIWYFYWPHHTFPVSVAKILRKGLWAESNKEGFDYQKAVGFYINALEECQKLHMDPISDEYTGIELKMAEMYEKLNMFEEANGIYLELLYRFYDALNSPGRVPEERRPDLIRRDLRILIKSLEISKDLNIGKRNLLAHLLLAQEEILSRSPELKEFFERRKEKVKSMFQGKVLNASDFKTFVNEDNIKLNDEGYMILDLQKNSSAWEPFKEEFFTARDLYTAYCLSAKDITAALSCKMTTVEWMVMADMPPGQILLSQANLGSLLYLQGEKFEAEIYQLEQRCEKDPAMKKEDIVIKTLRQLHKNRDTCLDMSKQCYDSVVQFAKRNNKLRFNVKDQLDPSVSQAIALSTYGMGVLNLHQGVLAKAEKLLKDSIALAKETDFSELLKEAENELQKTTTLKNKKQSEQT
;
A
#
# COMPACT_ATOMS: atom_id res chain seq x y z
N MET A 1 -5.05 16.36 4.19
CA MET A 1 -6.31 17.14 4.19
C MET A 1 -7.41 16.33 4.85
N PHE A 2 -7.66 16.55 6.11
CA PHE A 2 -8.97 16.27 6.73
C PHE A 2 -9.01 17.06 8.04
N LYS A 3 -9.69 18.20 7.98
CA LYS A 3 -10.19 18.93 9.15
C LYS A 3 -11.66 18.62 9.28
N SER A 4 -12.08 18.05 10.37
CA SER A 4 -13.45 18.15 10.83
C SER A 4 -13.45 18.39 12.34
N GLY A 5 -13.74 19.63 12.71
CA GLY A 5 -13.90 20.05 14.09
C GLY A 5 -15.30 19.70 14.58
N LEU A 6 -15.38 19.12 15.73
CA LEU A 6 -16.58 19.01 16.53
C LEU A 6 -16.56 20.09 17.60
N ARG A 7 -17.41 21.12 17.43
CA ARG A 7 -17.75 22.08 18.48
C ARG A 7 -18.96 21.55 19.24
N LEU A 8 -18.77 21.18 20.49
CA LEU A 8 -19.85 20.96 21.46
C LEU A 8 -20.03 22.25 22.26
N THR A 9 -21.11 22.94 21.99
CA THR A 9 -21.63 24.05 22.82
C THR A 9 -22.61 23.51 23.81
N VAL A 10 -22.28 23.54 25.09
CA VAL A 10 -23.22 23.29 26.17
C VAL A 10 -23.70 24.65 26.71
N ARG A 11 -24.97 24.98 26.46
CA ARG A 11 -25.67 26.10 27.10
C ARG A 11 -26.36 25.56 28.34
N PHE A 12 -25.96 26.06 29.52
CA PHE A 12 -26.75 25.94 30.72
C PHE A 12 -27.49 27.25 30.97
N ALA A 13 -28.81 27.19 30.97
CA ALA A 13 -29.69 28.26 31.38
C ALA A 13 -30.07 28.06 32.85
N ASN A 14 -29.64 28.97 33.70
CA ASN A 14 -30.16 29.05 35.08
C ASN A 14 -31.21 30.14 35.13
N ARG A 15 -32.45 29.76 35.40
CA ARG A 15 -33.50 30.66 35.94
C ARG A 15 -33.92 30.13 37.28
N LEU A 16 -33.79 30.94 38.34
CA LEU A 16 -34.44 30.76 39.62
C LEU A 16 -35.38 31.94 39.90
N PRO A 17 -36.55 31.69 40.46
CA PRO A 17 -37.57 32.72 40.70
C PRO A 17 -37.36 33.43 42.04
N LYS A 18 -37.66 34.74 42.01
CA LYS A 18 -37.77 35.58 43.20
C LYS A 18 -39.10 35.31 43.90
N ARG A 19 -39.05 35.11 45.20
CA ARG A 19 -40.25 35.22 46.06
C ARG A 19 -40.03 36.35 47.06
N TYR A 20 -40.96 37.26 47.01
CA TYR A 20 -41.23 38.34 48.01
C TYR A 20 -41.73 37.73 49.27
N PHE A 21 -41.35 38.29 50.45
CA PHE A 21 -42.19 38.28 51.69
C PHE A 21 -42.13 39.57 52.41
N HIS A 22 -43.31 39.91 52.86
CA HIS A 22 -43.82 41.17 53.42
C HIS A 22 -43.40 41.38 54.88
N LYS A 23 -43.36 42.62 55.23
CA LYS A 23 -43.18 43.26 56.55
C LYS A 23 -44.31 42.89 57.49
N GLN A 24 -44.07 42.71 58.78
CA GLN A 24 -44.93 43.18 59.88
C GLN A 24 -44.08 43.54 61.11
N SER A 25 -44.55 44.62 61.71
CA SER A 25 -43.94 45.39 62.81
C SER A 25 -44.49 44.95 64.16
N SER A 26 -43.74 45.27 65.19
CA SER A 26 -44.08 45.86 66.47
C SER A 26 -43.99 45.03 67.74
N LEU A 27 -43.45 45.75 68.71
CA LEU A 27 -43.57 45.67 70.19
C LEU A 27 -42.46 44.85 70.92
N ALA A 28 -41.67 45.49 71.58
CA ALA A 28 -41.51 46.21 72.80
C ALA A 28 -40.53 45.55 73.76
N ASN A 29 -39.52 46.30 74.08
CA ASN A 29 -38.63 46.36 75.24
C ASN A 29 -38.77 45.35 76.39
N VAL A 30 -37.61 45.07 76.94
CA VAL A 30 -37.20 44.57 78.27
C VAL A 30 -36.61 43.17 78.28
N SER A 31 -35.36 43.12 78.14
CA SER A 31 -34.36 42.33 78.91
C SER A 31 -32.99 42.45 78.30
N SER A 32 -32.26 43.50 78.61
CA SER A 32 -31.09 43.98 77.83
C SER A 32 -29.73 43.49 78.31
N SER A 33 -29.56 42.39 78.96
CA SER A 33 -28.21 41.94 79.38
C SER A 33 -27.94 40.46 79.04
N ILE A 34 -28.90 39.56 79.10
CA ILE A 34 -28.74 38.12 78.81
C ILE A 34 -28.77 37.86 77.30
N GLY A 35 -29.57 38.61 76.55
CA GLY A 35 -29.70 38.46 75.08
C GLY A 35 -28.41 38.90 74.29
N LYS A 36 -27.60 39.79 74.84
CA LYS A 36 -26.35 40.22 74.21
C LYS A 36 -25.26 39.12 74.25
N GLN A 37 -25.12 38.44 75.39
CA GLN A 37 -24.16 37.34 75.53
C GLN A 37 -24.55 36.11 74.67
N GLN A 38 -25.81 35.77 74.61
CA GLN A 38 -26.27 34.69 73.76
C GLN A 38 -26.14 35.01 72.26
N ARG A 39 -26.38 36.25 71.85
CA ARG A 39 -26.12 36.69 70.47
C ARG A 39 -24.65 36.66 70.10
N GLN A 40 -23.76 37.12 70.98
CA GLN A 40 -22.33 37.06 70.75
C GLN A 40 -21.81 35.60 70.67
N GLN A 41 -22.32 34.70 71.50
CA GLN A 41 -21.99 33.28 71.40
C GLN A 41 -22.54 32.64 70.10
N GLN A 42 -23.77 32.98 69.68
CA GLN A 42 -24.32 32.53 68.40
C GLN A 42 -23.59 33.12 67.22
N GLU A 43 -23.20 34.39 67.26
CA GLU A 43 -22.38 35.00 66.21
C GLU A 43 -20.98 34.37 66.13
N GLN A 44 -20.34 34.07 67.25
CA GLN A 44 -19.06 33.36 67.26
C GLN A 44 -19.15 31.92 66.79
N GLN A 45 -20.25 31.21 67.13
CA GLN A 45 -20.52 29.88 66.61
C GLN A 45 -20.81 29.90 65.11
N GLN A 46 -21.58 30.87 64.61
CA GLN A 46 -21.83 31.03 63.16
C GLN A 46 -20.57 31.44 62.41
N GLU A 47 -19.73 32.26 63.00
CA GLU A 47 -18.43 32.65 62.40
C GLU A 47 -17.46 31.48 62.36
N GLN A 48 -17.43 30.65 63.42
CA GLN A 48 -16.64 29.41 63.40
C GLN A 48 -17.19 28.38 62.41
N GLN A 49 -18.51 28.24 62.29
CA GLN A 49 -19.13 27.39 61.26
C GLN A 49 -18.84 27.92 59.84
N ARG A 50 -18.91 29.23 59.61
CA ARG A 50 -18.56 29.86 58.34
C ARG A 50 -17.04 29.67 58.00
N LYS A 51 -16.15 29.78 58.99
CA LYS A 51 -14.72 29.49 58.83
C LYS A 51 -14.47 28.01 58.51
N ARG A 52 -15.14 27.08 59.22
CA ARG A 52 -15.10 25.63 58.91
C ARG A 52 -15.63 25.29 57.51
N LEU A 53 -16.75 25.90 57.10
CA LEU A 53 -17.33 25.70 55.77
C LEU A 53 -16.43 26.29 54.64
N LYS A 54 -15.77 27.43 54.91
CA LYS A 54 -14.76 27.99 53.98
C LYS A 54 -13.55 27.08 53.87
N ASN A 55 -13.02 26.59 54.99
CA ASN A 55 -11.88 25.65 54.98
C ASN A 55 -12.22 24.33 54.27
N LEU A 56 -13.44 23.77 54.54
CA LEU A 56 -13.89 22.56 53.83
C LEU A 56 -14.10 22.80 52.32
N LYS A 57 -14.52 24.00 51.91
CA LYS A 57 -14.58 24.37 50.51
C LYS A 57 -13.17 24.49 49.91
N ILE A 58 -12.22 25.12 50.60
CA ILE A 58 -10.81 25.24 50.15
C ILE A 58 -10.16 23.86 50.07
N GLU A 59 -10.35 22.98 51.04
CA GLU A 59 -9.87 21.61 51.02
C GLU A 59 -10.46 20.82 49.84
N ARG A 60 -11.76 20.90 49.60
CA ARG A 60 -12.40 20.25 48.44
C ARG A 60 -11.83 20.76 47.10
N TRP A 61 -11.61 22.08 47.00
CA TRP A 61 -10.95 22.66 45.82
C TRP A 61 -9.52 22.18 45.66
N ALA A 62 -8.76 22.12 46.76
CA ALA A 62 -7.38 21.63 46.77
C ALA A 62 -7.31 20.14 46.35
N PHE A 63 -8.23 19.29 46.86
CA PHE A 63 -8.33 17.90 46.47
C PHE A 63 -8.76 17.72 44.98
N SER A 64 -9.68 18.58 44.49
CA SER A 64 -10.09 18.57 43.10
C SER A 64 -8.95 18.97 42.16
N ILE A 65 -8.17 19.99 42.52
CA ILE A 65 -6.99 20.43 41.76
C ILE A 65 -5.91 19.35 41.79
N ALA A 66 -5.64 18.74 42.94
CA ALA A 66 -4.67 17.67 43.09
C ALA A 66 -5.08 16.43 42.27
N GLY A 67 -6.37 16.07 42.29
CA GLY A 67 -6.93 14.97 41.48
C GLY A 67 -6.84 15.23 39.98
N LEU A 68 -7.15 16.45 39.54
CA LEU A 68 -7.00 16.86 38.12
C LEU A 68 -5.54 16.89 37.70
N SER A 69 -4.62 17.34 38.57
CA SER A 69 -3.19 17.33 38.30
C SER A 69 -2.63 15.91 38.21
N ALA A 70 -3.06 15.01 39.09
CA ALA A 70 -2.69 13.61 39.07
C ALA A 70 -3.22 12.89 37.82
N LEU A 71 -4.47 13.17 37.42
CA LEU A 71 -5.05 12.69 36.17
C LEU A 71 -4.30 13.25 34.95
N GLY A 72 -4.02 14.54 34.93
CA GLY A 72 -3.24 15.16 33.86
C GLY A 72 -1.82 14.57 33.75
N TYR A 73 -1.17 14.32 34.88
CA TYR A 73 0.14 13.68 34.94
C TYR A 73 0.06 12.22 34.48
N GLY A 74 -0.99 11.47 34.89
CA GLY A 74 -1.21 10.10 34.44
C GLY A 74 -1.43 10.03 32.92
N ILE A 75 -2.30 10.91 32.39
CA ILE A 75 -2.51 11.01 30.94
C ILE A 75 -1.18 11.37 30.23
N TRP A 76 -0.46 12.34 30.75
CA TRP A 76 0.84 12.71 30.19
C TRP A 76 1.84 11.55 30.27
N TYR A 77 1.91 10.82 31.36
CA TYR A 77 2.84 9.72 31.55
C TYR A 77 2.51 8.49 30.67
N PHE A 78 1.23 8.14 30.53
CA PHE A 78 0.81 6.94 29.77
C PHE A 78 0.55 7.21 28.29
N TYR A 79 0.11 8.40 27.91
CA TYR A 79 -0.26 8.73 26.54
C TYR A 79 0.72 9.63 25.79
N TRP A 80 1.63 10.31 26.52
CA TRP A 80 2.64 11.11 25.86
C TRP A 80 3.75 10.20 25.34
N PRO A 81 4.05 10.21 24.03
CA PRO A 81 5.08 9.36 23.47
C PRO A 81 6.45 9.74 24.05
N HIS A 82 7.02 8.83 24.83
CA HIS A 82 8.39 8.99 25.32
C HIS A 82 9.35 8.73 24.16
N HIS A 83 10.28 9.66 23.92
CA HIS A 83 11.30 9.43 22.90
C HIS A 83 12.28 8.34 23.37
N THR A 84 12.61 7.43 22.46
CA THR A 84 13.54 6.32 22.72
C THR A 84 15.00 6.75 22.63
N PHE A 85 15.26 7.96 22.14
CA PHE A 85 16.61 8.51 21.98
C PHE A 85 17.26 8.90 23.29
N PRO A 86 18.60 8.72 23.43
CA PRO A 86 19.38 9.34 24.51
C PRO A 86 19.18 10.86 24.51
N VAL A 87 19.23 11.47 25.71
CA VAL A 87 18.91 12.88 25.88
C VAL A 87 19.82 13.81 25.03
N SER A 88 21.10 13.46 24.86
CA SER A 88 22.06 14.21 24.03
C SER A 88 21.62 14.22 22.56
N VAL A 89 21.29 13.05 22.00
CA VAL A 89 20.80 12.88 20.63
C VAL A 89 19.47 13.60 20.45
N ALA A 90 18.52 13.40 21.38
CA ALA A 90 17.19 14.03 21.31
C ALA A 90 17.24 15.56 21.26
N LYS A 91 18.19 16.19 21.97
CA LYS A 91 18.39 17.66 21.93
C LYS A 91 18.82 18.14 20.55
N ILE A 92 19.69 17.39 19.87
CA ILE A 92 20.19 17.73 18.54
C ILE A 92 19.08 17.50 17.51
N LEU A 93 18.40 16.35 17.58
CA LEU A 93 17.28 16.01 16.69
C LEU A 93 16.16 17.07 16.75
N ARG A 94 15.84 17.56 17.94
CA ARG A 94 14.83 18.62 18.09
C ARG A 94 15.18 19.88 17.31
N LYS A 95 16.47 20.25 17.26
CA LYS A 95 16.93 21.40 16.46
C LYS A 95 16.78 21.12 14.96
N GLY A 96 17.07 19.89 14.51
CA GLY A 96 16.86 19.47 13.13
C GLY A 96 15.39 19.54 12.72
N LEU A 97 14.50 18.97 13.56
CA LEU A 97 13.05 19.00 13.33
C LEU A 97 12.48 20.44 13.33
N TRP A 98 13.04 21.34 14.10
CA TRP A 98 12.63 22.75 14.04
C TRP A 98 13.11 23.44 12.77
N ALA A 99 14.34 23.18 12.32
CA ALA A 99 14.88 23.75 11.10
C ALA A 99 14.08 23.29 9.87
N GLU A 100 13.62 22.03 9.82
CA GLU A 100 12.76 21.52 8.73
C GLU A 100 11.30 22.01 8.81
N SER A 101 10.91 22.64 9.93
CA SER A 101 9.53 23.08 10.15
C SER A 101 9.27 24.50 9.61
N ASN A 102 7.98 24.81 9.39
CA ASN A 102 7.53 26.14 9.00
C ASN A 102 7.95 27.25 9.96
N LYS A 103 8.29 26.93 11.21
CA LYS A 103 8.68 27.90 12.23
C LYS A 103 10.02 28.59 11.92
N GLU A 104 10.94 27.89 11.27
CA GLU A 104 12.24 28.43 10.85
C GLU A 104 12.34 28.63 9.31
N GLY A 105 11.23 28.52 8.59
CA GLY A 105 11.19 28.78 7.16
C GLY A 105 11.67 27.65 6.26
N PHE A 106 11.59 26.39 6.73
CA PHE A 106 11.99 25.20 5.99
C PHE A 106 13.47 25.17 5.57
N ASP A 107 14.38 25.46 6.50
CA ASP A 107 15.83 25.42 6.25
C ASP A 107 16.33 23.96 6.27
N TYR A 108 16.15 23.26 5.14
CA TYR A 108 16.52 21.85 4.99
C TYR A 108 18.04 21.63 5.07
N GLN A 109 18.86 22.59 4.58
CA GLN A 109 20.30 22.48 4.65
C GLN A 109 20.82 22.52 6.10
N LYS A 110 20.26 23.42 6.92
CA LYS A 110 20.55 23.48 8.36
C LYS A 110 20.06 22.22 9.07
N ALA A 111 18.89 21.68 8.68
CA ALA A 111 18.36 20.43 9.23
C ALA A 111 19.30 19.25 8.98
N VAL A 112 19.82 19.08 7.76
CA VAL A 112 20.85 18.07 7.43
C VAL A 112 22.05 18.19 8.36
N GLY A 113 22.58 19.38 8.59
CA GLY A 113 23.70 19.59 9.51
C GLY A 113 23.41 19.10 10.94
N PHE A 114 22.19 19.31 11.44
CA PHE A 114 21.79 18.78 12.76
C PHE A 114 21.64 17.26 12.75
N TYR A 115 21.14 16.65 11.67
CA TYR A 115 21.01 15.19 11.58
C TYR A 115 22.37 14.50 11.48
N ILE A 116 23.34 15.10 10.77
CA ILE A 116 24.75 14.63 10.77
C ILE A 116 25.31 14.65 12.20
N ASN A 117 25.19 15.78 12.91
CA ASN A 117 25.67 15.90 14.29
C ASN A 117 24.96 14.88 15.23
N ALA A 118 23.67 14.57 14.96
CA ALA A 118 22.95 13.57 15.73
C ALA A 118 23.48 12.16 15.48
N LEU A 119 23.84 11.81 14.23
CA LEU A 119 24.47 10.53 13.88
C LEU A 119 25.86 10.39 14.50
N GLU A 120 26.68 11.45 14.49
CA GLU A 120 27.97 11.47 15.18
C GLU A 120 27.84 11.20 16.69
N GLU A 121 26.80 11.78 17.30
CA GLU A 121 26.54 11.53 18.72
C GLU A 121 26.05 10.10 18.96
N CYS A 122 25.23 9.52 18.06
CA CYS A 122 24.84 8.11 18.11
C CYS A 122 26.06 7.18 18.01
N GLN A 123 27.03 7.51 17.15
CA GLN A 123 28.29 6.75 17.01
C GLN A 123 29.13 6.81 18.30
N LYS A 124 29.26 7.98 18.94
CA LYS A 124 29.95 8.13 20.22
C LYS A 124 29.30 7.30 21.34
N LEU A 125 27.98 7.15 21.27
CA LEU A 125 27.21 6.35 22.22
C LEU A 125 27.16 4.86 21.84
N HIS A 126 27.86 4.44 20.79
CA HIS A 126 27.87 3.07 20.28
C HIS A 126 26.46 2.49 20.03
N MET A 127 25.55 3.32 19.53
CA MET A 127 24.21 2.86 19.16
C MET A 127 24.30 1.89 17.99
N ASP A 128 23.43 0.85 18.02
CA ASP A 128 23.39 -0.14 16.94
C ASP A 128 22.97 0.53 15.62
N PRO A 129 23.80 0.44 14.55
CA PRO A 129 23.47 1.02 13.23
C PRO A 129 22.25 0.43 12.55
N ILE A 130 21.70 -0.70 13.06
CA ILE A 130 20.48 -1.34 12.53
C ILE A 130 19.25 -0.94 13.36
N SER A 131 19.45 -0.26 14.50
CA SER A 131 18.36 0.18 15.36
C SER A 131 17.41 1.13 14.62
N ASP A 132 16.16 1.16 15.08
CA ASP A 132 15.12 2.01 14.50
C ASP A 132 15.45 3.50 14.68
N GLU A 133 16.08 3.81 15.80
CA GLU A 133 16.52 5.16 16.13
C GLU A 133 17.63 5.65 15.19
N TYR A 134 18.68 4.85 15.02
CA TYR A 134 19.83 5.22 14.17
C TYR A 134 19.40 5.38 12.70
N THR A 135 18.77 4.35 12.16
CA THR A 135 18.31 4.34 10.77
C THR A 135 17.21 5.36 10.48
N GLY A 136 16.37 5.69 11.49
CA GLY A 136 15.39 6.76 11.40
C GLY A 136 16.00 8.14 11.18
N ILE A 137 17.17 8.41 11.76
CA ILE A 137 17.91 9.68 11.53
C ILE A 137 18.48 9.71 10.11
N GLU A 138 19.06 8.59 9.65
CA GLU A 138 19.59 8.48 8.27
C GLU A 138 18.48 8.69 7.23
N LEU A 139 17.30 8.09 7.45
CA LEU A 139 16.15 8.28 6.57
C LEU A 139 15.65 9.73 6.57
N LYS A 140 15.66 10.41 7.73
CA LYS A 140 15.35 11.85 7.80
C LYS A 140 16.36 12.70 7.04
N MET A 141 17.63 12.34 7.11
CA MET A 141 18.68 13.02 6.34
C MET A 141 18.48 12.83 4.84
N ALA A 142 18.18 11.61 4.39
CA ALA A 142 17.86 11.33 2.99
C ALA A 142 16.63 12.12 2.52
N GLU A 143 15.55 12.19 3.33
CA GLU A 143 14.37 13.01 3.04
C GLU A 143 14.71 14.50 2.84
N MET A 144 15.63 15.04 3.64
CA MET A 144 16.08 16.43 3.49
C MET A 144 16.87 16.64 2.21
N TYR A 145 17.74 15.70 1.84
CA TYR A 145 18.44 15.74 0.56
C TYR A 145 17.47 15.69 -0.64
N GLU A 146 16.41 14.87 -0.57
CA GLU A 146 15.36 14.89 -1.60
C GLU A 146 14.70 16.27 -1.72
N LYS A 147 14.36 16.91 -0.59
CA LYS A 147 13.75 18.25 -0.57
C LYS A 147 14.69 19.34 -1.11
N LEU A 148 15.99 19.11 -1.03
CA LEU A 148 17.03 19.96 -1.62
C LEU A 148 17.30 19.61 -3.09
N ASN A 149 16.60 18.63 -3.69
CA ASN A 149 16.84 18.06 -5.00
C ASN A 149 18.25 17.42 -5.18
N MET A 150 18.87 17.03 -4.08
CA MET A 150 20.15 16.32 -4.05
C MET A 150 19.89 14.81 -4.08
N PHE A 151 19.40 14.32 -5.21
CA PHE A 151 18.91 12.94 -5.32
C PHE A 151 20.01 11.89 -5.28
N GLU A 152 21.22 12.23 -5.70
CA GLU A 152 22.36 11.31 -5.66
C GLU A 152 22.81 11.04 -4.23
N GLU A 153 22.87 12.08 -3.39
CA GLU A 153 23.20 11.98 -1.98
C GLU A 153 22.12 11.21 -1.21
N ALA A 154 20.86 11.50 -1.48
CA ALA A 154 19.73 10.75 -0.90
C ALA A 154 19.80 9.26 -1.26
N ASN A 155 20.02 8.95 -2.55
CA ASN A 155 20.16 7.57 -3.03
C ASN A 155 21.38 6.86 -2.44
N GLY A 156 22.49 7.57 -2.24
CA GLY A 156 23.67 7.05 -1.55
C GLY A 156 23.35 6.51 -0.16
N ILE A 157 22.57 7.28 0.62
CA ILE A 157 22.11 6.86 1.97
C ILE A 157 21.19 5.64 1.88
N TYR A 158 20.23 5.63 0.96
CA TYR A 158 19.33 4.49 0.79
C TYR A 158 20.07 3.22 0.42
N LEU A 159 21.04 3.29 -0.51
CA LEU A 159 21.86 2.14 -0.92
C LEU A 159 22.74 1.63 0.22
N GLU A 160 23.31 2.51 1.03
CA GLU A 160 24.08 2.12 2.22
C GLU A 160 23.21 1.39 3.25
N LEU A 161 22.00 1.92 3.52
CA LEU A 161 21.03 1.27 4.40
C LEU A 161 20.61 -0.10 3.88
N LEU A 162 20.31 -0.23 2.58
CA LEU A 162 19.95 -1.48 1.94
C LEU A 162 21.08 -2.52 2.06
N TYR A 163 22.32 -2.12 1.79
CA TYR A 163 23.47 -3.00 1.95
C TYR A 163 23.62 -3.49 3.39
N ARG A 164 23.49 -2.59 4.36
CA ARG A 164 23.59 -2.89 5.79
C ARG A 164 22.49 -3.84 6.26
N PHE A 165 21.26 -3.63 5.80
CA PHE A 165 20.14 -4.51 6.12
C PHE A 165 20.29 -5.89 5.48
N TYR A 166 20.70 -5.92 4.20
CA TYR A 166 20.97 -7.16 3.49
C TYR A 166 22.05 -7.99 4.19
N ASP A 167 23.17 -7.37 4.55
CA ASP A 167 24.26 -8.02 5.29
C ASP A 167 23.80 -8.55 6.66
N ALA A 168 23.03 -7.73 7.40
CA ALA A 168 22.52 -8.12 8.70
C ALA A 168 21.53 -9.29 8.65
N LEU A 169 20.64 -9.30 7.65
CA LEU A 169 19.65 -10.35 7.45
C LEU A 169 20.28 -11.67 6.97
N ASN A 170 21.38 -11.60 6.21
CA ASN A 170 22.13 -12.78 5.77
C ASN A 170 23.14 -13.29 6.82
N SER A 171 23.45 -12.49 7.85
CA SER A 171 24.38 -12.89 8.89
C SER A 171 23.67 -13.70 9.98
N PRO A 172 23.98 -14.99 10.18
CA PRO A 172 23.31 -15.81 11.19
C PRO A 172 23.41 -15.22 12.60
N GLY A 173 22.30 -15.12 13.29
CA GLY A 173 22.24 -14.67 14.70
C GLY A 173 22.42 -13.16 14.93
N ARG A 174 22.65 -12.35 13.90
CA ARG A 174 22.78 -10.88 14.04
C ARG A 174 21.43 -10.19 14.31
N VAL A 175 20.38 -10.68 13.67
CA VAL A 175 19.02 -10.18 13.84
C VAL A 175 18.18 -11.29 14.49
N PRO A 176 17.54 -11.03 15.66
CA PRO A 176 16.61 -11.97 16.25
C PRO A 176 15.48 -12.35 15.29
N GLU A 177 15.06 -13.61 15.29
CA GLU A 177 14.02 -14.11 14.36
C GLU A 177 12.72 -13.30 14.43
N GLU A 178 12.34 -12.87 15.63
CA GLU A 178 11.14 -12.04 15.85
C GLU A 178 11.22 -10.66 15.17
N ARG A 179 12.42 -10.08 15.03
CA ARG A 179 12.63 -8.77 14.42
C ARG A 179 12.88 -8.82 12.91
N ARG A 180 13.21 -10.00 12.37
CA ARG A 180 13.52 -10.15 10.93
C ARG A 180 12.39 -9.66 10.03
N PRO A 181 11.10 -9.96 10.27
CA PRO A 181 10.03 -9.52 9.39
C PRO A 181 9.85 -7.99 9.37
N ASP A 182 10.00 -7.33 10.51
CA ASP A 182 9.94 -5.86 10.57
C ASP A 182 11.13 -5.21 9.87
N LEU A 183 12.32 -5.82 9.98
CA LEU A 183 13.50 -5.33 9.25
C LEU A 183 13.35 -5.51 7.74
N ILE A 184 12.80 -6.65 7.27
CA ILE A 184 12.48 -6.90 5.86
C ILE A 184 11.46 -5.88 5.35
N ARG A 185 10.43 -5.57 6.13
CA ARG A 185 9.45 -4.52 5.76
C ARG A 185 10.14 -3.17 5.53
N ARG A 186 11.05 -2.79 6.41
CA ARG A 186 11.80 -1.54 6.28
C ARG A 186 12.76 -1.57 5.10
N ASP A 187 13.44 -2.68 4.90
CA ASP A 187 14.32 -2.93 3.75
C ASP A 187 13.57 -2.74 2.43
N LEU A 188 12.43 -3.38 2.26
CA LEU A 188 11.60 -3.25 1.06
C LEU A 188 11.08 -1.81 0.86
N ARG A 189 10.69 -1.09 1.93
CA ARG A 189 10.29 0.32 1.83
C ARG A 189 11.41 1.21 1.35
N ILE A 190 12.62 1.03 1.88
CA ILE A 190 13.80 1.78 1.47
C ILE A 190 14.16 1.44 0.03
N LEU A 191 14.07 0.16 -0.35
CA LEU A 191 14.29 -0.29 -1.72
C LEU A 191 13.34 0.41 -2.70
N ILE A 192 12.04 0.39 -2.42
CA ILE A 192 11.03 1.06 -3.26
C ILE A 192 11.37 2.54 -3.39
N LYS A 193 11.72 3.19 -2.28
CA LYS A 193 12.07 4.61 -2.26
C LYS A 193 13.34 4.92 -3.04
N SER A 194 14.39 4.11 -2.90
CA SER A 194 15.63 4.23 -3.69
C SER A 194 15.35 4.12 -5.20
N LEU A 195 14.45 3.22 -5.59
CA LEU A 195 14.10 3.00 -6.99
C LEU A 195 13.30 4.15 -7.62
N GLU A 196 12.53 4.91 -6.85
CA GLU A 196 11.85 6.11 -7.31
C GLU A 196 12.84 7.20 -7.78
N ILE A 197 14.04 7.21 -7.19
CA ILE A 197 15.07 8.23 -7.44
C ILE A 197 16.14 7.71 -8.42
N SER A 198 16.42 6.41 -8.39
CA SER A 198 17.48 5.78 -9.19
C SER A 198 17.15 5.79 -10.68
N LYS A 199 18.14 6.19 -11.48
CA LYS A 199 18.04 6.19 -12.96
C LYS A 199 18.60 4.91 -13.60
N ASP A 200 19.36 4.08 -12.86
CA ASP A 200 19.99 2.88 -13.40
C ASP A 200 19.07 1.67 -13.29
N LEU A 201 18.49 1.30 -14.43
CA LEU A 201 17.59 0.15 -14.55
C LEU A 201 18.25 -1.18 -14.20
N ASN A 202 19.54 -1.37 -14.52
CA ASN A 202 20.22 -2.64 -14.30
C ASN A 202 20.57 -2.86 -12.83
N ILE A 203 21.02 -1.81 -12.16
CA ILE A 203 21.27 -1.84 -10.72
C ILE A 203 19.96 -2.04 -9.98
N GLY A 204 18.92 -1.28 -10.35
CA GLY A 204 17.59 -1.40 -9.77
C GLY A 204 17.00 -2.82 -9.88
N LYS A 205 17.08 -3.42 -11.08
CA LYS A 205 16.62 -4.81 -11.31
C LYS A 205 17.36 -5.82 -10.44
N ARG A 206 18.68 -5.69 -10.30
CA ARG A 206 19.49 -6.61 -9.45
C ARG A 206 19.17 -6.46 -7.97
N ASN A 207 19.08 -5.22 -7.49
CA ASN A 207 18.74 -4.96 -6.10
C ASN A 207 17.34 -5.49 -5.77
N LEU A 208 16.34 -5.21 -6.61
CA LEU A 208 15.00 -5.78 -6.47
C LEU A 208 15.02 -7.31 -6.36
N LEU A 209 15.76 -7.97 -7.26
CA LEU A 209 15.83 -9.44 -7.23
C LEU A 209 16.46 -9.96 -5.94
N ALA A 210 17.57 -9.36 -5.49
CA ALA A 210 18.27 -9.79 -4.28
C ALA A 210 17.42 -9.67 -3.03
N HIS A 211 16.78 -8.51 -2.83
CA HIS A 211 15.96 -8.25 -1.65
C HIS A 211 14.62 -9.00 -1.70
N LEU A 212 14.04 -9.21 -2.89
CA LEU A 212 12.87 -10.06 -3.06
C LEU A 212 13.16 -11.54 -2.75
N LEU A 213 14.33 -12.07 -3.13
CA LEU A 213 14.72 -13.43 -2.79
C LEU A 213 14.89 -13.59 -1.27
N LEU A 214 15.49 -12.62 -0.61
CA LEU A 214 15.64 -12.60 0.84
C LEU A 214 14.27 -12.59 1.56
N ALA A 215 13.35 -11.75 1.12
CA ALA A 215 11.99 -11.72 1.64
C ALA A 215 11.25 -13.04 1.35
N GLN A 216 11.47 -13.65 0.19
CA GLN A 216 10.91 -14.95 -0.17
C GLN A 216 11.44 -16.07 0.73
N GLU A 217 12.72 -16.10 1.03
CA GLU A 217 13.31 -17.07 1.97
C GLU A 217 12.69 -16.95 3.35
N GLU A 218 12.46 -15.74 3.82
CA GLU A 218 11.79 -15.50 5.10
C GLU A 218 10.36 -16.06 5.10
N ILE A 219 9.56 -15.80 4.04
CA ILE A 219 8.21 -16.37 3.90
C ILE A 219 8.24 -17.89 3.96
N LEU A 220 9.15 -18.52 3.23
CA LEU A 220 9.28 -19.98 3.16
C LEU A 220 9.80 -20.60 4.46
N SER A 221 10.65 -19.89 5.21
CA SER A 221 11.12 -20.34 6.52
C SER A 221 10.02 -20.33 7.56
N ARG A 222 9.08 -19.38 7.46
CA ARG A 222 7.95 -19.22 8.39
C ARG A 222 6.77 -20.14 8.12
N SER A 223 6.71 -20.75 6.93
CA SER A 223 5.64 -21.67 6.55
C SER A 223 6.16 -22.88 5.77
N PRO A 224 6.36 -24.02 6.45
CA PRO A 224 6.74 -25.27 5.80
C PRO A 224 5.76 -25.72 4.71
N GLU A 225 4.47 -25.45 4.89
CA GLU A 225 3.42 -25.79 3.92
C GLU A 225 3.57 -25.02 2.61
N LEU A 226 3.88 -23.72 2.70
CA LEU A 226 4.19 -22.90 1.53
C LEU A 226 5.46 -23.39 0.84
N LYS A 227 6.49 -23.73 1.60
CA LYS A 227 7.73 -24.29 1.06
C LYS A 227 7.46 -25.55 0.24
N GLU A 228 6.71 -26.50 0.79
CA GLU A 228 6.34 -27.73 0.09
C GLU A 228 5.51 -27.46 -1.16
N PHE A 229 4.56 -26.51 -1.09
CA PHE A 229 3.76 -26.09 -2.25
C PHE A 229 4.65 -25.56 -3.37
N PHE A 230 5.61 -24.66 -3.08
CA PHE A 230 6.49 -24.09 -4.08
C PHE A 230 7.50 -25.10 -4.63
N GLU A 231 7.99 -26.02 -3.82
CA GLU A 231 8.87 -27.11 -4.28
C GLU A 231 8.12 -28.02 -5.26
N ARG A 232 6.91 -28.45 -4.93
CA ARG A 232 6.04 -29.21 -5.85
C ARG A 232 5.74 -28.44 -7.15
N ARG A 233 5.51 -27.14 -7.06
CA ARG A 233 5.29 -26.27 -8.21
C ARG A 233 6.54 -26.18 -9.10
N LYS A 234 7.72 -26.02 -8.51
CA LYS A 234 9.00 -25.97 -9.20
C LYS A 234 9.29 -27.28 -9.96
N GLU A 235 8.96 -28.42 -9.36
CA GLU A 235 9.09 -29.73 -10.03
C GLU A 235 8.11 -29.87 -11.19
N LYS A 236 6.85 -29.45 -11.01
CA LYS A 236 5.87 -29.41 -12.11
C LYS A 236 6.34 -28.55 -13.28
N VAL A 237 6.84 -27.34 -12.99
CA VAL A 237 7.36 -26.42 -14.01
C VAL A 237 8.58 -27.04 -14.70
N LYS A 238 9.53 -27.64 -13.97
CA LYS A 238 10.66 -28.36 -14.58
C LYS A 238 10.21 -29.49 -15.49
N SER A 239 9.22 -30.27 -15.10
CA SER A 239 8.67 -31.36 -15.91
C SER A 239 7.94 -30.85 -17.16
N MET A 240 7.33 -29.68 -17.10
CA MET A 240 6.67 -29.02 -18.25
C MET A 240 7.67 -28.48 -19.27
N PHE A 241 8.80 -27.90 -18.82
CA PHE A 241 9.85 -27.42 -19.71
C PHE A 241 10.61 -28.55 -20.44
N GLN A 242 10.49 -29.80 -20.00
CA GLN A 242 11.03 -30.97 -20.71
C GLN A 242 10.17 -31.44 -21.89
N GLY A 243 9.40 -30.57 -22.52
CA GLY A 243 8.71 -30.83 -23.78
C GLY A 243 7.19 -30.94 -23.73
N LYS A 244 6.54 -30.64 -22.61
CA LYS A 244 5.08 -30.53 -22.52
C LYS A 244 4.64 -29.08 -22.40
N VAL A 245 3.72 -28.68 -23.25
CA VAL A 245 3.10 -27.36 -23.33
C VAL A 245 2.35 -27.04 -22.04
N LEU A 246 2.51 -25.82 -21.53
CA LEU A 246 1.65 -25.25 -20.49
C LEU A 246 0.18 -25.44 -20.87
N ASN A 247 -0.55 -26.25 -20.12
CA ASN A 247 -1.99 -26.41 -20.31
C ASN A 247 -2.72 -25.18 -19.72
N ALA A 248 -3.49 -24.52 -20.54
CA ALA A 248 -4.33 -23.38 -20.16
C ALA A 248 -5.31 -23.68 -19.00
N SER A 249 -5.57 -24.95 -18.71
CA SER A 249 -6.42 -25.39 -17.59
C SER A 249 -5.83 -25.05 -16.22
N ASP A 250 -4.50 -24.91 -16.10
CA ASP A 250 -3.86 -24.62 -14.82
C ASP A 250 -4.10 -23.17 -14.34
N PHE A 251 -4.40 -22.25 -15.25
CA PHE A 251 -4.71 -20.85 -14.92
C PHE A 251 -6.11 -20.65 -14.32
N LYS A 252 -7.09 -21.47 -14.71
CA LYS A 252 -8.44 -21.41 -14.16
C LYS A 252 -8.51 -21.76 -12.67
N THR A 253 -7.44 -22.34 -12.12
CA THR A 253 -7.40 -22.78 -10.72
C THR A 253 -7.08 -21.66 -9.75
N PHE A 254 -6.53 -20.49 -10.17
CA PHE A 254 -6.04 -19.48 -9.24
C PHE A 254 -7.05 -18.43 -8.83
N VAL A 255 -7.83 -17.93 -9.76
CA VAL A 255 -8.88 -16.94 -9.45
C VAL A 255 -10.15 -17.37 -10.19
N ASN A 256 -10.95 -18.18 -9.56
CA ASN A 256 -12.24 -18.64 -10.04
C ASN A 256 -13.31 -18.45 -8.96
N GLU A 257 -14.55 -18.77 -9.29
CA GLU A 257 -15.69 -18.65 -8.39
C GLU A 257 -15.61 -19.55 -7.17
N ASP A 258 -14.82 -20.62 -7.23
CA ASP A 258 -14.64 -21.55 -6.13
C ASP A 258 -13.70 -20.96 -5.06
N ASN A 259 -12.79 -20.04 -5.47
CA ASN A 259 -11.77 -19.44 -4.60
C ASN A 259 -12.18 -18.08 -4.04
N ILE A 260 -13.13 -17.41 -4.68
CA ILE A 260 -13.60 -16.08 -4.27
C ILE A 260 -15.08 -16.16 -3.95
N LYS A 261 -15.44 -15.98 -2.68
CA LYS A 261 -16.83 -15.92 -2.20
C LYS A 261 -17.14 -14.52 -1.69
N LEU A 262 -18.42 -14.16 -1.71
CA LEU A 262 -18.91 -12.94 -1.06
C LEU A 262 -19.42 -13.31 0.33
N ASN A 263 -19.05 -12.52 1.34
CA ASN A 263 -19.68 -12.62 2.65
C ASN A 263 -21.08 -11.98 2.63
N ASP A 264 -21.84 -12.12 3.72
CA ASP A 264 -23.20 -11.58 3.84
C ASP A 264 -23.27 -10.05 3.70
N GLU A 265 -22.16 -9.36 3.97
CA GLU A 265 -22.02 -7.91 3.83
C GLU A 265 -21.63 -7.48 2.40
N GLY A 266 -21.37 -8.44 1.50
CA GLY A 266 -21.01 -8.20 0.11
C GLY A 266 -19.53 -7.97 -0.15
N TYR A 267 -18.67 -8.21 0.85
CA TYR A 267 -17.20 -8.20 0.67
C TYR A 267 -16.72 -9.54 0.11
N MET A 268 -15.71 -9.49 -0.76
CA MET A 268 -15.09 -10.69 -1.30
C MET A 268 -14.22 -11.36 -0.24
N ILE A 269 -14.39 -12.67 -0.07
CA ILE A 269 -13.57 -13.51 0.80
C ILE A 269 -12.89 -14.57 -0.06
N LEU A 270 -11.59 -14.76 0.15
CA LEU A 270 -10.86 -15.87 -0.44
C LEU A 270 -10.99 -17.12 0.44
N ASP A 271 -11.55 -18.19 -0.12
CA ASP A 271 -11.74 -19.47 0.56
C ASP A 271 -10.56 -20.42 0.27
N LEU A 272 -9.35 -19.95 0.53
CA LEU A 272 -8.15 -20.77 0.48
C LEU A 272 -7.58 -20.97 1.89
N GLN A 273 -6.97 -22.12 2.13
CA GLN A 273 -6.22 -22.35 3.38
C GLN A 273 -5.12 -21.29 3.49
N LYS A 274 -5.32 -20.38 4.43
CA LYS A 274 -4.63 -19.12 4.48
C LYS A 274 -3.42 -19.20 5.34
N ASN A 275 -2.29 -18.85 4.80
CA ASN A 275 -1.07 -18.66 5.54
C ASN A 275 -0.59 -17.20 5.48
N SER A 276 -1.56 -16.27 5.53
CA SER A 276 -1.29 -14.83 5.41
C SER A 276 -0.26 -14.34 6.44
N SER A 277 -0.19 -14.97 7.60
CA SER A 277 0.77 -14.66 8.66
C SER A 277 2.24 -14.78 8.23
N ALA A 278 2.55 -15.60 7.22
CA ALA A 278 3.90 -15.74 6.72
C ALA A 278 4.41 -14.47 6.00
N TRP A 279 3.51 -13.69 5.41
CA TRP A 279 3.84 -12.41 4.74
C TRP A 279 3.78 -11.20 5.67
N GLU A 280 3.14 -11.32 6.84
CA GLU A 280 3.07 -10.20 7.78
C GLU A 280 4.43 -9.97 8.47
N PRO A 281 4.83 -8.71 8.68
CA PRO A 281 4.11 -7.46 8.40
C PRO A 281 4.47 -6.79 7.07
N PHE A 282 5.20 -7.44 6.15
CA PHE A 282 5.76 -6.85 4.91
C PHE A 282 4.99 -7.21 3.64
N LYS A 283 3.76 -7.69 3.78
CA LYS A 283 2.92 -8.18 2.67
C LYS A 283 2.75 -7.17 1.54
N GLU A 284 2.36 -5.95 1.87
CA GLU A 284 2.11 -4.89 0.87
C GLU A 284 3.39 -4.47 0.15
N GLU A 285 4.47 -4.28 0.90
CA GLU A 285 5.77 -3.90 0.35
C GLU A 285 6.34 -4.99 -0.56
N PHE A 286 6.16 -6.24 -0.19
CA PHE A 286 6.60 -7.38 -0.98
C PHE A 286 5.92 -7.43 -2.35
N PHE A 287 4.59 -7.30 -2.40
CA PHE A 287 3.87 -7.30 -3.67
C PHE A 287 4.13 -6.06 -4.51
N THR A 288 4.27 -4.89 -3.88
CA THR A 288 4.71 -3.66 -4.57
C THR A 288 6.09 -3.83 -5.21
N ALA A 289 7.06 -4.38 -4.47
CA ALA A 289 8.40 -4.65 -5.00
C ALA A 289 8.38 -5.67 -6.16
N ARG A 290 7.51 -6.68 -6.11
CA ARG A 290 7.33 -7.63 -7.22
C ARG A 290 6.73 -6.98 -8.46
N ASP A 291 5.80 -6.07 -8.30
CA ASP A 291 5.22 -5.31 -9.41
C ASP A 291 6.26 -4.36 -10.03
N LEU A 292 7.08 -3.70 -9.20
CA LEU A 292 8.22 -2.93 -9.67
C LEU A 292 9.24 -3.80 -10.42
N TYR A 293 9.57 -4.98 -9.91
CA TYR A 293 10.47 -5.90 -10.63
C TYR A 293 9.92 -6.27 -12.00
N THR A 294 8.62 -6.52 -12.10
CA THR A 294 7.94 -6.77 -13.38
C THR A 294 8.09 -5.57 -14.32
N ALA A 295 7.89 -4.34 -13.83
CA ALA A 295 8.05 -3.11 -14.61
C ALA A 295 9.50 -2.91 -15.08
N TYR A 296 10.49 -3.18 -14.22
CA TYR A 296 11.92 -3.12 -14.58
C TYR A 296 12.29 -4.15 -15.63
N CYS A 297 11.74 -5.37 -15.56
CA CYS A 297 11.92 -6.38 -16.60
C CYS A 297 11.34 -5.93 -17.94
N LEU A 298 10.16 -5.31 -17.95
CA LEU A 298 9.55 -4.76 -19.16
C LEU A 298 10.39 -3.61 -19.75
N SER A 299 10.85 -2.70 -18.92
CA SER A 299 11.75 -1.61 -19.35
C SER A 299 13.05 -2.12 -19.95
N ALA A 300 13.57 -3.25 -19.44
CA ALA A 300 14.73 -3.97 -20.00
C ALA A 300 14.37 -4.86 -21.20
N LYS A 301 13.12 -4.82 -21.70
CA LYS A 301 12.61 -5.67 -22.79
C LYS A 301 12.67 -7.18 -22.51
N ASP A 302 12.74 -7.56 -21.24
CA ASP A 302 12.76 -8.95 -20.78
C ASP A 302 11.31 -9.39 -20.41
N ILE A 303 10.48 -9.55 -21.44
CA ILE A 303 9.06 -9.91 -21.26
C ILE A 303 8.92 -11.27 -20.58
N THR A 304 9.85 -12.19 -20.84
CA THR A 304 9.81 -13.54 -20.27
C THR A 304 9.99 -13.52 -18.74
N ALA A 305 10.97 -12.75 -18.23
CA ALA A 305 11.16 -12.58 -16.80
C ALA A 305 9.99 -11.82 -16.16
N ALA A 306 9.48 -10.78 -16.83
CA ALA A 306 8.30 -10.05 -16.38
C ALA A 306 7.08 -10.97 -16.23
N LEU A 307 6.82 -11.79 -17.24
CA LEU A 307 5.71 -12.75 -17.27
C LEU A 307 5.85 -13.79 -16.14
N SER A 308 7.03 -14.40 -16.00
CA SER A 308 7.31 -15.39 -14.95
C SER A 308 7.10 -14.79 -13.55
N CYS A 309 7.58 -13.57 -13.32
CA CYS A 309 7.37 -12.87 -12.06
C CYS A 309 5.87 -12.62 -11.81
N LYS A 310 5.16 -12.09 -12.81
CA LYS A 310 3.74 -11.74 -12.64
C LYS A 310 2.85 -12.96 -12.43
N MET A 311 3.11 -14.06 -13.12
CA MET A 311 2.42 -15.34 -12.91
C MET A 311 2.51 -15.78 -11.45
N THR A 312 3.74 -15.87 -10.93
CA THR A 312 3.95 -16.27 -9.54
C THR A 312 3.41 -15.22 -8.55
N THR A 313 3.38 -13.94 -8.92
CA THR A 313 2.81 -12.88 -8.08
C THR A 313 1.32 -13.09 -7.86
N VAL A 314 0.55 -13.38 -8.92
CA VAL A 314 -0.90 -13.65 -8.81
C VAL A 314 -1.16 -14.86 -7.88
N GLU A 315 -0.39 -15.93 -8.04
CA GLU A 315 -0.48 -17.13 -7.17
C GLU A 315 -0.24 -16.75 -5.69
N TRP A 316 0.81 -15.99 -5.44
CA TRP A 316 1.19 -15.61 -4.08
C TRP A 316 0.22 -14.62 -3.44
N MET A 317 -0.36 -13.71 -4.23
CA MET A 317 -1.39 -12.78 -3.75
C MET A 317 -2.61 -13.52 -3.20
N VAL A 318 -3.02 -14.61 -3.86
CA VAL A 318 -4.11 -15.47 -3.40
C VAL A 318 -3.75 -16.13 -2.06
N MET A 319 -2.53 -16.68 -1.92
CA MET A 319 -2.07 -17.36 -0.69
C MET A 319 -1.86 -16.38 0.47
N ALA A 320 -1.44 -15.16 0.18
CA ALA A 320 -1.23 -14.11 1.15
C ALA A 320 -2.54 -13.43 1.62
N ASP A 321 -3.69 -13.87 1.10
CA ASP A 321 -4.98 -13.25 1.39
C ASP A 321 -4.98 -11.74 1.08
N MET A 322 -4.50 -11.39 -0.13
CA MET A 322 -4.54 -10.01 -0.61
C MET A 322 -5.98 -9.61 -0.93
N PRO A 323 -6.31 -8.30 -0.86
CA PRO A 323 -7.62 -7.82 -1.27
C PRO A 323 -8.01 -8.32 -2.67
N PRO A 324 -9.21 -8.88 -2.85
CA PRO A 324 -9.63 -9.48 -4.12
C PRO A 324 -9.52 -8.55 -5.32
N GLY A 325 -9.77 -7.24 -5.13
CA GLY A 325 -9.60 -6.25 -6.19
C GLY A 325 -8.17 -6.18 -6.72
N GLN A 326 -7.18 -6.25 -5.84
CA GLN A 326 -5.77 -6.27 -6.22
C GLN A 326 -5.39 -7.55 -6.96
N ILE A 327 -5.94 -8.70 -6.55
CA ILE A 327 -5.74 -9.99 -7.24
C ILE A 327 -6.32 -9.91 -8.66
N LEU A 328 -7.54 -9.41 -8.81
CA LEU A 328 -8.18 -9.25 -10.12
C LEU A 328 -7.40 -8.28 -11.02
N LEU A 329 -6.92 -7.17 -10.47
CA LEU A 329 -6.10 -6.21 -11.22
C LEU A 329 -4.77 -6.84 -11.64
N SER A 330 -4.13 -7.59 -10.75
CA SER A 330 -2.90 -8.32 -11.07
C SER A 330 -3.11 -9.37 -12.15
N GLN A 331 -4.27 -10.05 -12.15
CA GLN A 331 -4.66 -11.00 -13.19
C GLN A 331 -4.94 -10.33 -14.54
N ALA A 332 -5.58 -9.15 -14.55
CA ALA A 332 -5.77 -8.36 -15.76
C ALA A 332 -4.42 -7.92 -16.36
N ASN A 333 -3.49 -7.46 -15.50
CA ASN A 333 -2.13 -7.12 -15.90
C ASN A 333 -1.36 -8.34 -16.46
N LEU A 334 -1.56 -9.52 -15.88
CA LEU A 334 -1.01 -10.77 -16.42
C LEU A 334 -1.53 -11.05 -17.83
N GLY A 335 -2.82 -10.82 -18.08
CA GLY A 335 -3.40 -10.91 -19.41
C GLY A 335 -2.70 -10.00 -20.43
N SER A 336 -2.38 -8.77 -20.03
CA SER A 336 -1.64 -7.82 -20.88
C SER A 336 -0.20 -8.29 -21.18
N LEU A 337 0.49 -8.87 -20.21
CA LEU A 337 1.83 -9.42 -20.42
C LEU A 337 1.83 -10.64 -21.33
N LEU A 338 0.82 -11.50 -21.21
CA LEU A 338 0.64 -12.65 -22.11
C LEU A 338 0.38 -12.18 -23.55
N TYR A 339 -0.41 -11.13 -23.73
CA TYR A 339 -0.62 -10.51 -25.04
C TYR A 339 0.69 -9.99 -25.64
N LEU A 340 1.48 -9.23 -24.87
CA LEU A 340 2.79 -8.74 -25.31
C LEU A 340 3.76 -9.87 -25.67
N GLN A 341 3.74 -10.97 -24.93
CA GLN A 341 4.54 -12.15 -25.26
C GLN A 341 4.07 -12.81 -26.56
N GLY A 342 2.76 -12.83 -26.83
CA GLY A 342 2.19 -13.26 -28.09
C GLY A 342 2.66 -12.42 -29.27
N GLU A 343 2.62 -11.08 -29.15
CA GLU A 343 3.14 -10.15 -30.17
C GLU A 343 4.66 -10.35 -30.43
N LYS A 344 5.43 -10.63 -29.37
CA LYS A 344 6.84 -10.97 -29.51
C LYS A 344 7.05 -12.21 -30.37
N PHE A 345 6.26 -13.28 -30.13
CA PHE A 345 6.33 -14.47 -30.97
C PHE A 345 5.89 -14.19 -32.42
N GLU A 346 4.92 -13.33 -32.66
CA GLU A 346 4.54 -12.91 -34.01
C GLU A 346 5.68 -12.18 -34.72
N ALA A 347 6.36 -11.28 -34.02
CA ALA A 347 7.53 -10.62 -34.58
C ALA A 347 8.67 -11.61 -34.92
N GLU A 348 8.89 -12.62 -34.08
CA GLU A 348 9.88 -13.68 -34.33
C GLU A 348 9.46 -14.56 -35.53
N ILE A 349 8.19 -14.92 -35.64
CA ILE A 349 7.61 -15.64 -36.79
C ILE A 349 7.84 -14.85 -38.06
N TYR A 350 7.42 -13.58 -38.09
CA TYR A 350 7.59 -12.72 -39.25
C TYR A 350 9.05 -12.58 -39.68
N GLN A 351 9.98 -12.39 -38.73
CA GLN A 351 11.42 -12.32 -39.03
C GLN A 351 11.95 -13.62 -39.63
N LEU A 352 11.49 -14.78 -39.15
CA LEU A 352 11.93 -16.07 -39.63
C LEU A 352 11.35 -16.36 -41.04
N GLU A 353 10.09 -16.02 -41.26
CA GLU A 353 9.44 -16.12 -42.58
C GLU A 353 10.11 -15.24 -43.65
N GLN A 354 10.47 -13.98 -43.27
CA GLN A 354 11.23 -13.08 -44.15
C GLN A 354 12.63 -13.62 -44.50
N ARG A 355 13.30 -14.33 -43.58
CA ARG A 355 14.55 -15.00 -43.88
C ARG A 355 14.37 -16.18 -44.82
N CYS A 356 13.32 -16.96 -44.62
CA CYS A 356 12.94 -18.07 -45.50
C CYS A 356 12.53 -17.62 -46.92
N GLU A 357 11.99 -16.42 -47.07
CA GLU A 357 11.69 -15.83 -48.40
C GLU A 357 12.93 -15.42 -49.14
N LYS A 358 13.98 -14.92 -48.42
CA LYS A 358 15.29 -14.53 -48.97
C LYS A 358 16.15 -15.73 -49.31
N ASP A 359 16.06 -16.82 -48.55
CA ASP A 359 16.78 -18.08 -48.80
C ASP A 359 15.79 -19.25 -48.80
N PRO A 360 15.33 -19.67 -50.01
CA PRO A 360 14.38 -20.78 -50.15
C PRO A 360 14.90 -22.13 -49.68
N ALA A 361 16.26 -22.31 -49.53
CA ALA A 361 16.84 -23.52 -49.01
C ALA A 361 16.52 -23.69 -47.51
N MET A 362 16.59 -22.63 -46.75
CA MET A 362 16.21 -22.62 -45.33
C MET A 362 14.78 -23.07 -45.09
N LYS A 363 13.86 -22.75 -45.98
CA LYS A 363 12.42 -23.13 -45.87
C LYS A 363 12.21 -24.63 -45.85
N LYS A 364 13.15 -25.40 -46.40
CA LYS A 364 13.06 -26.87 -46.44
C LYS A 364 13.76 -27.56 -45.29
N GLU A 365 14.48 -26.78 -44.43
CA GLU A 365 15.12 -27.34 -43.26
C GLU A 365 14.11 -27.79 -42.22
N ASP A 366 14.24 -29.02 -41.77
CA ASP A 366 13.30 -29.62 -40.79
C ASP A 366 13.34 -28.88 -39.46
N ILE A 367 14.49 -28.29 -39.09
CA ILE A 367 14.66 -27.46 -37.89
C ILE A 367 13.83 -26.18 -38.01
N VAL A 368 13.88 -25.49 -39.14
CA VAL A 368 13.12 -24.25 -39.37
C VAL A 368 11.61 -24.50 -39.33
N ILE A 369 11.15 -25.58 -39.97
CA ILE A 369 9.74 -25.97 -39.95
C ILE A 369 9.26 -26.27 -38.51
N LYS A 370 10.05 -26.99 -37.74
CA LYS A 370 9.74 -27.29 -36.33
C LYS A 370 9.73 -26.03 -35.49
N THR A 371 10.70 -25.12 -35.68
CA THR A 371 10.77 -23.84 -34.99
C THR A 371 9.55 -22.96 -35.28
N LEU A 372 9.17 -22.80 -36.56
CA LEU A 372 7.97 -22.04 -36.93
C LEU A 372 6.71 -22.62 -36.29
N ARG A 373 6.53 -23.95 -36.36
CA ARG A 373 5.39 -24.63 -35.75
C ARG A 373 5.33 -24.38 -34.23
N GLN A 374 6.49 -24.42 -33.56
CA GLN A 374 6.57 -24.16 -32.13
C GLN A 374 6.25 -22.69 -31.80
N LEU A 375 6.77 -21.74 -32.59
CA LEU A 375 6.49 -20.30 -32.39
C LEU A 375 4.99 -19.99 -32.58
N HIS A 376 4.37 -20.52 -33.62
CA HIS A 376 2.92 -20.39 -33.84
C HIS A 376 2.14 -20.95 -32.64
N LYS A 377 2.45 -22.15 -32.19
CA LYS A 377 1.82 -22.77 -31.03
C LYS A 377 1.97 -21.93 -29.75
N ASN A 378 3.19 -21.40 -29.50
CA ASN A 378 3.46 -20.55 -28.33
C ASN A 378 2.67 -19.25 -28.40
N ARG A 379 2.61 -18.59 -29.58
CA ARG A 379 1.78 -17.40 -29.81
C ARG A 379 0.32 -17.67 -29.49
N ASP A 380 -0.26 -18.70 -30.09
CA ASP A 380 -1.68 -19.04 -29.93
C ASP A 380 -2.00 -19.35 -28.46
N THR A 381 -1.12 -20.08 -27.78
CA THR A 381 -1.24 -20.35 -26.33
C THR A 381 -1.23 -19.06 -25.52
N CYS A 382 -0.33 -18.12 -25.80
CA CYS A 382 -0.26 -16.85 -25.09
C CYS A 382 -1.52 -15.99 -25.30
N LEU A 383 -2.04 -15.93 -26.54
CA LEU A 383 -3.26 -15.19 -26.86
C LEU A 383 -4.50 -15.82 -26.20
N ASP A 384 -4.60 -17.14 -26.18
CA ASP A 384 -5.69 -17.85 -25.50
C ASP A 384 -5.64 -17.67 -23.98
N MET A 385 -4.47 -17.76 -23.38
CA MET A 385 -4.30 -17.51 -21.95
C MET A 385 -4.59 -16.04 -21.58
N SER A 386 -4.16 -15.09 -22.39
CA SER A 386 -4.49 -13.67 -22.24
C SER A 386 -6.01 -13.46 -22.23
N LYS A 387 -6.70 -14.04 -23.20
CA LYS A 387 -8.16 -14.01 -23.28
C LYS A 387 -8.81 -14.61 -22.03
N GLN A 388 -8.32 -15.75 -21.55
CA GLN A 388 -8.85 -16.39 -20.34
C GLN A 388 -8.67 -15.52 -19.10
N CYS A 389 -7.52 -14.84 -18.95
CA CYS A 389 -7.29 -13.90 -17.85
C CYS A 389 -8.34 -12.78 -17.84
N TYR A 390 -8.58 -12.16 -18.99
CA TYR A 390 -9.56 -11.08 -19.09
C TYR A 390 -11.01 -11.58 -18.93
N ASP A 391 -11.36 -12.70 -19.58
CA ASP A 391 -12.70 -13.28 -19.47
C ASP A 391 -13.03 -13.64 -18.01
N SER A 392 -12.10 -14.19 -17.25
CA SER A 392 -12.33 -14.54 -15.85
C SER A 392 -12.66 -13.33 -15.00
N VAL A 393 -11.93 -12.21 -15.17
CA VAL A 393 -12.19 -10.95 -14.45
C VAL A 393 -13.56 -10.38 -14.82
N VAL A 394 -13.89 -10.35 -16.13
CA VAL A 394 -15.17 -9.80 -16.62
C VAL A 394 -16.35 -10.68 -16.18
N GLN A 395 -16.20 -12.01 -16.24
CA GLN A 395 -17.25 -12.94 -15.80
C GLN A 395 -17.48 -12.86 -14.29
N PHE A 396 -16.41 -12.79 -13.51
CA PHE A 396 -16.50 -12.58 -12.07
C PHE A 396 -17.30 -11.33 -11.74
N ALA A 397 -17.00 -10.20 -12.38
CA ALA A 397 -17.72 -8.95 -12.22
C ALA A 397 -19.21 -9.04 -12.64
N LYS A 398 -19.52 -9.80 -13.71
CA LYS A 398 -20.89 -9.99 -14.18
C LYS A 398 -21.74 -10.83 -13.23
N ARG A 399 -21.17 -11.85 -12.61
CA ARG A 399 -21.88 -12.75 -11.69
C ARG A 399 -22.08 -12.11 -10.33
N ASN A 400 -21.18 -11.25 -9.92
CA ASN A 400 -21.26 -10.51 -8.66
C ASN A 400 -21.89 -9.12 -8.88
N ASN A 401 -23.20 -9.09 -9.13
CA ASN A 401 -23.94 -7.85 -9.38
C ASN A 401 -23.80 -6.78 -8.29
N LYS A 402 -23.54 -7.17 -7.04
CA LYS A 402 -23.24 -6.24 -5.93
C LYS A 402 -21.96 -5.44 -6.15
N LEU A 403 -20.98 -6.00 -6.87
CA LEU A 403 -19.76 -5.31 -7.25
C LEU A 403 -19.94 -4.36 -8.44
N ARG A 404 -21.03 -4.54 -9.20
CA ARG A 404 -21.25 -3.84 -10.47
C ARG A 404 -21.98 -2.50 -10.31
N PHE A 405 -22.77 -2.29 -9.25
CA PHE A 405 -23.76 -1.25 -9.21
C PHE A 405 -23.85 -0.41 -7.93
N ASN A 406 -23.02 -0.63 -6.93
CA ASN A 406 -22.94 0.29 -5.80
C ASN A 406 -21.99 1.46 -6.09
N VAL A 407 -22.35 2.26 -7.09
CA VAL A 407 -21.68 3.55 -7.39
C VAL A 407 -21.76 4.52 -6.20
N LYS A 408 -22.64 4.28 -5.24
CA LYS A 408 -22.76 5.09 -4.01
C LYS A 408 -21.98 4.55 -2.82
N ASP A 409 -21.74 3.24 -2.76
CA ASP A 409 -20.93 2.61 -1.73
C ASP A 409 -19.64 2.14 -2.42
N GLN A 410 -18.62 2.89 -2.24
CA GLN A 410 -17.23 2.76 -2.67
C GLN A 410 -16.82 1.32 -3.02
N LEU A 411 -17.03 0.93 -4.29
CA LEU A 411 -16.36 -0.23 -4.86
C LEU A 411 -14.85 -0.04 -4.65
N ASP A 412 -14.17 -1.10 -4.25
CA ASP A 412 -12.71 -1.08 -4.24
C ASP A 412 -12.24 -0.59 -5.63
N PRO A 413 -11.52 0.53 -5.70
CA PRO A 413 -11.06 1.11 -6.97
C PRO A 413 -10.32 0.09 -7.84
N SER A 414 -9.60 -0.85 -7.21
CA SER A 414 -8.85 -1.90 -7.90
C SER A 414 -9.76 -2.85 -8.68
N VAL A 415 -10.97 -3.17 -8.18
CA VAL A 415 -11.94 -4.01 -8.90
C VAL A 415 -12.41 -3.30 -10.16
N SER A 416 -12.78 -2.04 -10.03
CA SER A 416 -13.27 -1.24 -11.16
C SER A 416 -12.18 -1.05 -12.23
N GLN A 417 -10.94 -0.81 -11.80
CA GLN A 417 -9.79 -0.74 -12.69
C GLN A 417 -9.51 -2.08 -13.38
N ALA A 418 -9.61 -3.19 -12.66
CA ALA A 418 -9.44 -4.53 -13.22
C ALA A 418 -10.48 -4.83 -14.33
N ILE A 419 -11.73 -4.43 -14.12
CA ILE A 419 -12.81 -4.60 -15.11
C ILE A 419 -12.55 -3.72 -16.33
N ALA A 420 -12.18 -2.45 -16.13
CA ALA A 420 -11.87 -1.51 -17.20
C ALA A 420 -10.69 -2.03 -18.06
N LEU A 421 -9.61 -2.46 -17.44
CA LEU A 421 -8.42 -3.01 -18.09
C LEU A 421 -8.73 -4.31 -18.84
N SER A 422 -9.51 -5.22 -18.23
CA SER A 422 -9.89 -6.48 -18.87
C SER A 422 -10.82 -6.25 -20.08
N THR A 423 -11.73 -5.28 -19.99
CA THR A 423 -12.60 -4.90 -21.10
C THR A 423 -11.78 -4.29 -22.25
N TYR A 424 -10.80 -3.45 -21.94
CA TYR A 424 -9.83 -2.93 -22.89
C TYR A 424 -9.05 -4.05 -23.58
N GLY A 425 -8.42 -4.95 -22.79
CA GLY A 425 -7.63 -6.05 -23.31
C GLY A 425 -8.44 -6.97 -24.23
N MET A 426 -9.70 -7.24 -23.89
CA MET A 426 -10.63 -7.97 -24.77
C MET A 426 -10.93 -7.19 -26.06
N GLY A 427 -11.00 -5.86 -25.99
CA GLY A 427 -11.14 -4.99 -27.17
C GLY A 427 -9.95 -5.12 -28.11
N VAL A 428 -8.73 -5.02 -27.56
CA VAL A 428 -7.46 -5.17 -28.30
C VAL A 428 -7.33 -6.55 -28.93
N LEU A 429 -7.63 -7.63 -28.18
CA LEU A 429 -7.61 -8.99 -28.72
C LEU A 429 -8.58 -9.18 -29.90
N ASN A 430 -9.80 -8.62 -29.80
CA ASN A 430 -10.75 -8.69 -30.91
C ASN A 430 -10.30 -7.83 -32.11
N LEU A 431 -9.64 -6.70 -31.89
CA LEU A 431 -9.03 -5.90 -32.95
C LEU A 431 -7.94 -6.69 -33.66
N HIS A 432 -7.05 -7.33 -32.92
CA HIS A 432 -5.98 -8.18 -33.41
C HIS A 432 -6.54 -9.34 -34.26
N GLN A 433 -7.65 -9.96 -33.84
CA GLN A 433 -8.34 -11.01 -34.56
C GLN A 433 -9.20 -10.49 -35.75
N GLY A 434 -9.21 -9.19 -36.01
CA GLY A 434 -9.96 -8.59 -37.11
C GLY A 434 -11.48 -8.48 -36.89
N VAL A 435 -11.98 -8.74 -35.69
CA VAL A 435 -13.42 -8.66 -35.33
C VAL A 435 -13.76 -7.20 -34.93
N LEU A 436 -13.72 -6.30 -35.92
CA LEU A 436 -13.76 -4.85 -35.70
C LEU A 436 -15.01 -4.34 -34.95
N ALA A 437 -16.19 -4.89 -35.25
CA ALA A 437 -17.43 -4.45 -34.58
C ALA A 437 -17.46 -4.76 -33.09
N LYS A 438 -16.95 -5.91 -32.69
CA LYS A 438 -16.83 -6.29 -31.27
C LYS A 438 -15.73 -5.54 -30.55
N ALA A 439 -14.59 -5.30 -31.23
CA ALA A 439 -13.50 -4.48 -30.73
C ALA A 439 -13.97 -3.05 -30.44
N GLU A 440 -14.67 -2.41 -31.39
CA GLU A 440 -15.21 -1.05 -31.24
C GLU A 440 -16.14 -0.94 -30.03
N LYS A 441 -17.03 -1.91 -29.84
CA LYS A 441 -17.94 -1.92 -28.68
C LYS A 441 -17.19 -2.02 -27.37
N LEU A 442 -16.27 -2.98 -27.24
CA LEU A 442 -15.51 -3.22 -26.02
C LEU A 442 -14.60 -2.03 -25.67
N LEU A 443 -13.98 -1.39 -26.67
CA LEU A 443 -13.16 -0.20 -26.44
C LEU A 443 -14.01 0.99 -25.96
N LYS A 444 -15.23 1.19 -26.51
CA LYS A 444 -16.16 2.21 -26.00
C LYS A 444 -16.60 1.93 -24.56
N ASP A 445 -16.91 0.67 -24.25
CA ASP A 445 -17.28 0.26 -22.89
C ASP A 445 -16.10 0.49 -21.92
N SER A 446 -14.85 0.19 -22.32
CA SER A 446 -13.65 0.44 -21.53
C SER A 446 -13.40 1.93 -21.30
N ILE A 447 -13.61 2.78 -22.30
CA ILE A 447 -13.50 4.25 -22.17
C ILE A 447 -14.50 4.77 -21.13
N ALA A 448 -15.74 4.29 -21.16
CA ALA A 448 -16.76 4.67 -20.17
C ALA A 448 -16.32 4.27 -18.76
N LEU A 449 -15.86 3.03 -18.57
CA LEU A 449 -15.37 2.52 -17.30
C LEU A 449 -14.12 3.27 -16.81
N ALA A 450 -13.17 3.56 -17.70
CA ALA A 450 -11.96 4.28 -17.34
C ALA A 450 -12.25 5.74 -16.86
N LYS A 451 -13.28 6.39 -17.45
CA LYS A 451 -13.76 7.70 -16.98
C LYS A 451 -14.43 7.64 -15.62
N GLU A 452 -15.24 6.62 -15.36
CA GLU A 452 -15.90 6.43 -14.05
C GLU A 452 -14.90 6.13 -12.92
N THR A 453 -13.77 5.49 -13.24
CA THR A 453 -12.75 5.06 -12.26
C THR A 453 -11.56 6.01 -12.15
N ASP A 454 -11.57 7.13 -12.86
CA ASP A 454 -10.46 8.10 -12.97
C ASP A 454 -9.13 7.44 -13.39
N PHE A 455 -9.23 6.42 -14.27
CA PHE A 455 -8.07 5.69 -14.79
C PHE A 455 -7.55 6.36 -16.08
N SER A 456 -6.91 7.51 -15.92
CA SER A 456 -6.51 8.42 -17.01
C SER A 456 -5.55 7.78 -18.03
N GLU A 457 -4.64 6.91 -17.60
CA GLU A 457 -3.69 6.23 -18.48
C GLU A 457 -4.41 5.27 -19.43
N LEU A 458 -5.29 4.41 -18.86
CA LEU A 458 -6.09 3.48 -19.65
C LEU A 458 -7.04 4.21 -20.61
N LEU A 459 -7.62 5.32 -20.18
CA LEU A 459 -8.51 6.15 -21.00
C LEU A 459 -7.82 6.58 -22.29
N LYS A 460 -6.61 7.12 -22.17
CA LYS A 460 -5.81 7.58 -23.31
C LYS A 460 -5.48 6.44 -24.28
N GLU A 461 -5.07 5.30 -23.75
CA GLU A 461 -4.76 4.12 -24.57
C GLU A 461 -6.02 3.58 -25.29
N ALA A 462 -7.14 3.48 -24.58
CA ALA A 462 -8.40 3.01 -25.17
C ALA A 462 -8.94 3.94 -26.27
N GLU A 463 -8.77 5.25 -26.11
CA GLU A 463 -9.13 6.23 -27.16
C GLU A 463 -8.24 6.07 -28.40
N ASN A 464 -6.93 5.86 -28.24
CA ASN A 464 -5.99 5.60 -29.32
C ASN A 464 -6.37 4.32 -30.10
N GLU A 465 -6.66 3.20 -29.40
CA GLU A 465 -7.04 1.95 -30.05
C GLU A 465 -8.41 2.03 -30.72
N LEU A 466 -9.35 2.78 -30.16
CA LEU A 466 -10.64 3.04 -30.80
C LEU A 466 -10.48 3.82 -32.12
N GLN A 467 -9.58 4.81 -32.15
CA GLN A 467 -9.28 5.56 -33.39
C GLN A 467 -8.68 4.65 -34.46
N LYS A 468 -7.74 3.75 -34.11
CA LYS A 468 -7.21 2.74 -35.04
C LYS A 468 -8.31 1.83 -35.57
N THR A 469 -9.20 1.37 -34.69
CA THR A 469 -10.32 0.50 -35.06
C THR A 469 -11.27 1.16 -36.08
N THR A 470 -11.61 2.43 -35.86
CA THR A 470 -12.47 3.20 -36.75
C THR A 470 -11.82 3.43 -38.12
N THR A 471 -10.52 3.74 -38.15
CA THR A 471 -9.76 3.90 -39.40
C THR A 471 -9.72 2.64 -40.21
N LEU A 472 -9.45 1.48 -39.58
CA LEU A 472 -9.46 0.17 -40.26
C LEU A 472 -10.85 -0.22 -40.78
N LYS A 473 -11.92 0.09 -40.06
CA LYS A 473 -13.28 -0.15 -40.46
C LYS A 473 -13.66 0.65 -41.70
N ASN A 474 -13.32 1.94 -41.73
CA ASN A 474 -13.57 2.82 -42.86
C ASN A 474 -12.79 2.37 -44.09
N LYS A 475 -11.52 1.94 -43.93
CA LYS A 475 -10.71 1.38 -45.02
C LYS A 475 -11.34 0.12 -45.64
N LYS A 476 -11.78 -0.83 -44.80
CA LYS A 476 -12.46 -2.05 -45.29
C LYS A 476 -13.78 -1.75 -46.01
N GLN A 477 -14.51 -0.73 -45.58
CA GLN A 477 -15.73 -0.32 -46.27
C GLN A 477 -15.45 0.32 -47.65
N SER A 478 -14.38 1.15 -47.75
CA SER A 478 -13.97 1.73 -49.04
C SER A 478 -13.37 0.72 -50.02
N GLU A 479 -12.86 -0.41 -49.56
CA GLU A 479 -12.37 -1.51 -50.43
C GLU A 479 -13.50 -2.46 -50.92
N GLN A 480 -14.68 -2.39 -50.29
CA GLN A 480 -15.86 -3.19 -50.66
C GLN A 480 -16.86 -2.43 -51.55
N THR A 481 -16.69 -1.11 -51.68
CA THR A 481 -17.42 -0.23 -52.60
C THR A 481 -16.60 0.02 -53.87
#